data_aed1d93d0722ca41c0cb4561a8bbf0a1
#
_entry.id   aed1d93d0722ca41c0cb4561a8bbf0a1
#
_cell.length_a   1.000
_cell.length_b   1.000
_cell.length_c   1.000
_cell.angle_alpha   90.00
_cell.angle_beta   90.00
_cell.angle_gamma   90.00
#
_symmetry.space_group_name_H-M   'P 1'
#
loop_
_entity.id
_entity.type
_entity.pdbx_description
1 polymer ?
#
loop_
_entity_poly.entity_id
_entity_poly.type
_entity_poly.pdbx_seq_one_letter_code
_entity_poly.pdbx_strand_id
1 'polypeptide(L)'
;EENQIKIQAKNYCWEIRFDPAKQHFRLYKKIWDETIGQTNLIQCSGYDGKEETGQLEKIIALLVGKERTASYPEAYRKAAWNIERQAKEHHMSIEYDGDILYVLTDMAAWKIVFFDRKQCYKLFHCPFGGKKMTMEQAKKASYHRQVDAGENSHPAKYLKYIAGHDRAKKIMEQDYHLLPQRSNKEKMYYNQARKREARKSTRRVWNLFAELEAQQEGFQKLSFC
;
A
#
# COMPACT_ATOMS: atom_id res chain seq x y z
N GLU A 1 14.65 25.35 -33.15
CA GLU A 1 13.89 25.60 -31.90
C GLU A 1 12.37 25.49 -32.11
N GLU A 2 11.86 25.31 -33.32
CA GLU A 2 10.41 25.28 -33.61
C GLU A 2 9.68 24.00 -33.15
N ASN A 3 10.42 22.92 -32.77
CA ASN A 3 9.84 21.60 -32.45
C ASN A 3 9.95 21.25 -30.97
N GLN A 4 10.02 22.22 -30.06
CA GLN A 4 10.13 21.99 -28.64
C GLN A 4 9.22 22.90 -27.81
N ILE A 5 8.60 22.31 -26.78
CA ILE A 5 7.79 23.02 -25.78
C ILE A 5 8.48 22.88 -24.43
N LYS A 6 8.82 23.99 -23.78
CA LYS A 6 9.41 24.03 -22.43
C LYS A 6 8.33 24.36 -21.42
N ILE A 7 8.21 23.58 -20.36
CA ILE A 7 7.19 23.71 -19.33
C ILE A 7 7.86 23.76 -17.95
N GLN A 8 7.64 24.86 -17.23
CA GLN A 8 8.01 24.95 -15.82
C GLN A 8 6.82 24.46 -14.98
N ALA A 9 7.00 23.34 -14.30
CA ALA A 9 6.01 22.80 -13.40
C ALA A 9 6.49 22.90 -11.93
N LYS A 10 5.68 22.46 -10.98
CA LYS A 10 5.95 22.61 -9.55
C LYS A 10 7.23 21.91 -9.10
N ASN A 11 7.47 20.69 -9.57
CA ASN A 11 8.58 19.87 -9.11
C ASN A 11 9.76 19.85 -10.09
N TYR A 12 9.48 19.98 -11.40
CA TYR A 12 10.49 19.85 -12.43
C TYR A 12 10.30 20.82 -13.59
N CYS A 13 11.38 21.05 -14.32
CA CYS A 13 11.34 21.65 -15.66
C CYS A 13 11.24 20.52 -16.69
N TRP A 14 10.28 20.61 -17.59
CA TRP A 14 10.03 19.63 -18.62
C TRP A 14 10.30 20.19 -20.01
N GLU A 15 10.61 19.32 -20.93
CA GLU A 15 10.74 19.64 -22.34
C GLU A 15 10.09 18.57 -23.19
N ILE A 16 9.11 18.97 -24.00
CA ILE A 16 8.48 18.08 -24.99
C ILE A 16 9.15 18.39 -26.33
N ARG A 17 9.68 17.39 -26.99
CA ARG A 17 10.27 17.49 -28.32
C ARG A 17 9.44 16.72 -29.32
N PHE A 18 9.19 17.31 -30.48
CA PHE A 18 8.59 16.65 -31.63
C PHE A 18 9.70 16.21 -32.59
N ASP A 19 9.65 14.95 -33.03
CA ASP A 19 10.51 14.39 -34.04
C ASP A 19 9.74 14.34 -35.37
N PRO A 20 9.99 15.24 -36.35
CA PRO A 20 9.24 15.31 -37.58
C PRO A 20 9.41 14.06 -38.47
N ALA A 21 10.59 13.41 -38.41
CA ALA A 21 10.87 12.24 -39.21
C ALA A 21 10.05 11.03 -38.77
N LYS A 22 9.82 10.92 -37.47
CA LYS A 22 9.05 9.82 -36.88
C LYS A 22 7.59 10.18 -36.57
N GLN A 23 7.24 11.48 -36.67
CA GLN A 23 5.92 11.99 -36.27
C GLN A 23 5.57 11.66 -34.80
N HIS A 24 6.57 11.71 -33.92
CA HIS A 24 6.44 11.35 -32.51
C HIS A 24 6.87 12.45 -31.57
N PHE A 25 6.20 12.53 -30.42
CA PHE A 25 6.58 13.38 -29.30
C PHE A 25 7.40 12.58 -28.27
N ARG A 26 8.37 13.24 -27.66
CA ARG A 26 9.18 12.72 -26.55
C ARG A 26 9.14 13.68 -25.37
N LEU A 27 9.07 13.13 -24.16
CA LEU A 27 9.12 13.92 -22.92
C LEU A 27 10.51 13.82 -22.28
N TYR A 28 11.07 14.96 -21.95
CA TYR A 28 12.32 15.07 -21.23
C TYR A 28 12.10 15.82 -19.92
N LYS A 29 12.84 15.38 -18.88
CA LYS A 29 12.95 16.05 -17.60
C LYS A 29 14.30 16.72 -17.51
N LYS A 30 14.34 17.99 -17.09
CA LYS A 30 15.57 18.70 -16.76
C LYS A 30 15.95 18.42 -15.32
N ILE A 31 17.17 17.98 -15.10
CA ILE A 31 17.75 17.77 -13.77
C ILE A 31 19.03 18.58 -13.71
N TRP A 32 19.15 19.42 -12.66
CA TRP A 32 20.40 20.08 -12.34
C TRP A 32 21.35 19.05 -11.74
N ASP A 33 22.53 18.90 -12.33
CA ASP A 33 23.59 18.05 -11.82
C ASP A 33 24.58 18.93 -11.07
N GLU A 34 24.58 18.81 -9.74
CA GLU A 34 25.47 19.60 -8.87
C GLU A 34 26.94 19.25 -9.05
N THR A 35 27.25 18.01 -9.50
CA THR A 35 28.63 17.50 -9.65
C THR A 35 29.34 18.18 -10.81
N ILE A 36 28.61 18.44 -11.89
CA ILE A 36 29.18 19.03 -13.12
C ILE A 36 28.68 20.46 -13.38
N GLY A 37 27.80 20.98 -12.52
CA GLY A 37 27.23 22.33 -12.64
C GLY A 37 26.43 22.57 -13.93
N GLN A 38 25.84 21.53 -14.51
CA GLN A 38 25.10 21.57 -15.76
C GLN A 38 23.70 20.95 -15.65
N THR A 39 22.82 21.40 -16.54
CA THR A 39 21.47 20.84 -16.63
C THR A 39 21.46 19.67 -17.61
N ASN A 40 21.16 18.48 -17.11
CA ASN A 40 20.99 17.29 -17.90
C ASN A 40 19.53 17.11 -18.31
N LEU A 41 19.31 16.67 -19.56
CA LEU A 41 18.01 16.25 -20.07
C LEU A 41 17.91 14.74 -20.00
N ILE A 42 16.96 14.25 -19.20
CA ILE A 42 16.68 12.82 -19.09
C ILE A 42 15.37 12.53 -19.80
N GLN A 43 15.40 11.65 -20.80
CA GLN A 43 14.20 11.18 -21.48
C GLN A 43 13.36 10.36 -20.49
N CYS A 44 12.05 10.64 -20.44
CA CYS A 44 11.12 9.96 -19.58
C CYS A 44 10.39 8.87 -20.34
N SER A 45 10.55 7.61 -19.90
CA SER A 45 9.76 6.49 -20.39
C SER A 45 8.35 6.51 -19.81
N GLY A 46 7.39 6.07 -20.61
CA GLY A 46 6.03 5.79 -20.16
C GLY A 46 5.93 4.53 -19.31
N TYR A 47 4.76 4.30 -18.73
CA TYR A 47 4.45 3.09 -17.93
C TYR A 47 4.55 1.80 -18.76
N ASP A 48 4.31 1.91 -20.08
CA ASP A 48 4.26 0.78 -21.03
C ASP A 48 5.59 0.58 -21.78
N GLY A 49 6.67 1.23 -21.34
CA GLY A 49 7.94 1.24 -22.09
C GLY A 49 7.88 2.01 -23.41
N LYS A 50 6.75 2.61 -23.77
CA LYS A 50 6.59 3.44 -24.94
C LYS A 50 7.06 4.86 -24.64
N GLU A 51 8.28 5.13 -25.03
CA GLU A 51 8.95 6.43 -24.82
C GLU A 51 8.45 7.51 -25.81
N GLU A 52 7.76 7.10 -26.86
CA GLU A 52 7.38 7.94 -27.98
C GLU A 52 5.91 7.72 -28.34
N THR A 53 5.21 8.80 -28.64
CA THR A 53 3.81 8.74 -29.10
C THR A 53 3.53 9.84 -30.13
N GLY A 54 2.73 9.54 -31.13
CA GLY A 54 2.22 10.51 -32.10
C GLY A 54 1.14 11.45 -31.54
N GLN A 55 0.73 11.28 -30.28
CA GLN A 55 -0.36 12.06 -29.67
C GLN A 55 0.17 12.91 -28.52
N LEU A 56 0.10 14.25 -28.71
CA LEU A 56 0.56 15.22 -27.70
C LEU A 56 -0.17 15.08 -26.36
N GLU A 57 -1.48 14.76 -26.41
CA GLU A 57 -2.30 14.59 -25.19
C GLU A 57 -1.78 13.47 -24.30
N LYS A 58 -1.25 12.39 -24.89
CA LYS A 58 -0.64 11.30 -24.11
C LYS A 58 0.65 11.73 -23.43
N ILE A 59 1.46 12.57 -24.09
CA ILE A 59 2.68 13.15 -23.49
C ILE A 59 2.33 14.10 -22.35
N ILE A 60 1.31 14.94 -22.51
CA ILE A 60 0.83 15.83 -21.46
C ILE A 60 0.30 15.02 -20.27
N ALA A 61 -0.49 13.98 -20.51
CA ALA A 61 -0.97 13.09 -19.46
C ALA A 61 0.18 12.39 -18.70
N LEU A 62 1.22 11.97 -19.41
CA LEU A 62 2.44 11.41 -18.83
C LEU A 62 3.16 12.44 -17.95
N LEU A 63 3.33 13.68 -18.41
CA LEU A 63 3.93 14.78 -17.65
C LEU A 63 3.15 15.04 -16.37
N VAL A 64 1.83 15.21 -16.45
CA VAL A 64 0.95 15.44 -15.30
C VAL A 64 1.08 14.29 -14.29
N GLY A 65 1.09 13.05 -14.77
CA GLY A 65 1.30 11.85 -13.91
C GLY A 65 2.66 11.86 -13.21
N LYS A 66 3.74 12.23 -13.92
CA LYS A 66 5.10 12.33 -13.36
C LYS A 66 5.22 13.45 -12.33
N GLU A 67 4.65 14.64 -12.62
CA GLU A 67 4.61 15.76 -11.67
C GLU A 67 3.86 15.39 -10.39
N ARG A 68 2.71 14.77 -10.53
CA ARG A 68 1.92 14.30 -9.40
C ARG A 68 2.68 13.30 -8.54
N THR A 69 3.34 12.31 -9.16
CA THR A 69 4.11 11.31 -8.42
C THR A 69 5.37 11.88 -7.77
N ALA A 70 5.93 12.94 -8.30
CA ALA A 70 7.10 13.62 -7.72
C ALA A 70 6.80 14.28 -6.36
N SER A 71 5.55 14.66 -6.11
CA SER A 71 5.14 15.24 -4.82
C SER A 71 5.00 14.21 -3.69
N TYR A 72 5.07 12.91 -4.00
CA TYR A 72 5.02 11.87 -2.97
C TYR A 72 6.40 11.59 -2.37
N PRO A 73 6.45 11.23 -1.08
CA PRO A 73 7.69 10.75 -0.45
C PRO A 73 8.29 9.58 -1.24
N GLU A 74 9.60 9.51 -1.29
CA GLU A 74 10.33 8.56 -2.13
C GLU A 74 9.91 7.11 -1.83
N ALA A 75 9.76 6.76 -0.57
CA ALA A 75 9.31 5.46 -0.12
C ALA A 75 7.99 5.01 -0.79
N TYR A 76 7.08 5.94 -1.06
CA TYR A 76 5.74 5.62 -1.60
C TYR A 76 5.59 5.90 -3.10
N ARG A 77 6.54 6.59 -3.72
CA ARG A 77 6.44 7.10 -5.10
C ARG A 77 6.05 6.03 -6.12
N LYS A 78 6.67 4.85 -6.07
CA LYS A 78 6.37 3.74 -6.99
C LYS A 78 4.96 3.16 -6.82
N ALA A 79 4.42 3.24 -5.60
CA ALA A 79 3.12 2.69 -5.26
C ALA A 79 1.98 3.74 -5.23
N ALA A 80 2.30 5.02 -5.38
CA ALA A 80 1.39 6.15 -5.16
C ALA A 80 0.05 6.00 -5.92
N TRP A 81 0.10 5.66 -7.20
CA TRP A 81 -1.10 5.46 -8.00
C TRP A 81 -2.00 4.33 -7.45
N ASN A 82 -1.40 3.20 -7.06
CA ASN A 82 -2.16 2.09 -6.48
C ASN A 82 -2.74 2.45 -5.10
N ILE A 83 -2.00 3.21 -4.30
CA ILE A 83 -2.45 3.68 -2.99
C ILE A 83 -3.66 4.61 -3.17
N GLU A 84 -3.58 5.61 -4.03
CA GLU A 84 -4.68 6.54 -4.26
C GLU A 84 -5.92 5.84 -4.83
N ARG A 85 -5.74 4.93 -5.79
CA ARG A 85 -6.82 4.14 -6.35
C ARG A 85 -7.54 3.34 -5.27
N GLN A 86 -6.80 2.61 -4.44
CA GLN A 86 -7.37 1.83 -3.34
C GLN A 86 -8.04 2.71 -2.28
N ALA A 87 -7.42 3.83 -1.93
CA ALA A 87 -8.00 4.78 -0.98
C ALA A 87 -9.34 5.33 -1.50
N LYS A 88 -9.41 5.70 -2.78
CA LYS A 88 -10.65 6.17 -3.41
C LYS A 88 -11.72 5.06 -3.49
N GLU A 89 -11.33 3.85 -3.91
CA GLU A 89 -12.22 2.68 -4.01
C GLU A 89 -12.87 2.32 -2.67
N HIS A 90 -12.13 2.47 -1.58
CA HIS A 90 -12.59 2.11 -0.24
C HIS A 90 -12.96 3.32 0.64
N HIS A 91 -13.12 4.51 0.06
CA HIS A 91 -13.50 5.75 0.78
C HIS A 91 -12.60 6.08 1.96
N MET A 92 -11.29 5.88 1.82
CA MET A 92 -10.29 6.18 2.82
C MET A 92 -9.69 7.57 2.58
N SER A 93 -9.48 8.34 3.65
CA SER A 93 -8.66 9.55 3.61
C SER A 93 -7.21 9.19 3.87
N ILE A 94 -6.30 9.71 3.05
CA ILE A 94 -4.86 9.42 3.17
C ILE A 94 -4.04 10.70 3.25
N GLU A 95 -2.94 10.65 4.02
CA GLU A 95 -1.98 11.73 4.10
C GLU A 95 -0.56 11.18 4.32
N TYR A 96 0.41 11.76 3.62
CA TYR A 96 1.82 11.39 3.73
C TYR A 96 2.56 12.35 4.64
N ASP A 97 3.40 11.80 5.53
CA ASP A 97 4.30 12.54 6.39
C ASP A 97 5.65 11.80 6.45
N GLY A 98 6.61 12.22 5.62
CA GLY A 98 7.88 11.52 5.45
C GLY A 98 7.67 10.04 5.08
N ASP A 99 8.25 9.15 5.88
CA ASP A 99 8.16 7.70 5.68
C ASP A 99 6.87 7.07 6.25
N ILE A 100 5.90 7.90 6.60
CA ILE A 100 4.62 7.46 7.17
C ILE A 100 3.49 7.83 6.22
N LEU A 101 2.64 6.86 5.92
CA LEU A 101 1.33 7.06 5.28
C LEU A 101 0.25 6.85 6.33
N TYR A 102 -0.44 7.91 6.68
CA TYR A 102 -1.65 7.87 7.52
C TYR A 102 -2.86 7.53 6.66
N VAL A 103 -3.69 6.64 7.17
CA VAL A 103 -4.94 6.22 6.53
C VAL A 103 -6.06 6.33 7.56
N LEU A 104 -7.08 7.11 7.23
CA LEU A 104 -8.25 7.31 8.08
C LEU A 104 -9.47 6.69 7.40
N THR A 105 -10.17 5.83 8.13
CA THR A 105 -11.43 5.22 7.72
C THR A 105 -12.57 5.66 8.63
N ASP A 106 -13.78 5.15 8.40
CA ASP A 106 -14.89 5.40 9.31
C ASP A 106 -14.75 4.67 10.66
N MET A 107 -13.92 3.61 10.71
CA MET A 107 -13.83 2.71 11.86
C MET A 107 -12.57 2.88 12.69
N ALA A 108 -11.48 3.38 12.09
CA ALA A 108 -10.18 3.43 12.73
C ALA A 108 -9.21 4.38 12.03
N ALA A 109 -8.14 4.74 12.73
CA ALA A 109 -6.97 5.35 12.16
C ALA A 109 -5.86 4.29 12.01
N TRP A 110 -5.13 4.37 10.90
CA TRP A 110 -4.06 3.47 10.56
C TRP A 110 -2.82 4.26 10.15
N LYS A 111 -1.66 3.68 10.33
CA LYS A 111 -0.43 4.18 9.73
C LYS A 111 0.38 3.05 9.11
N ILE A 112 0.88 3.29 7.91
CA ILE A 112 1.81 2.43 7.21
C ILE A 112 3.17 3.12 7.29
N VAL A 113 4.17 2.43 7.83
CA VAL A 113 5.51 2.99 8.04
C VAL A 113 6.50 2.22 7.19
N PHE A 114 7.32 2.94 6.43
CA PHE A 114 8.43 2.37 5.68
C PHE A 114 9.63 2.16 6.60
N PHE A 115 10.27 1.01 6.49
CA PHE A 115 11.50 0.65 7.20
C PHE A 115 12.61 0.44 6.20
N ASP A 116 13.45 1.44 6.02
CA ASP A 116 14.52 1.45 5.03
C ASP A 116 15.47 0.27 5.15
N ARG A 117 15.96 -0.05 6.36
CA ARG A 117 16.88 -1.19 6.60
C ARG A 117 16.36 -2.53 6.09
N LYS A 118 15.05 -2.72 6.04
CA LYS A 118 14.40 -3.98 5.61
C LYS A 118 13.71 -3.87 4.27
N GLN A 119 13.69 -2.68 3.67
CA GLN A 119 12.96 -2.37 2.43
C GLN A 119 11.51 -2.89 2.48
N CYS A 120 10.84 -2.71 3.62
CA CYS A 120 9.49 -3.19 3.85
C CYS A 120 8.63 -2.16 4.61
N TYR A 121 7.33 -2.37 4.54
CA TYR A 121 6.36 -1.58 5.26
C TYR A 121 5.77 -2.38 6.41
N LYS A 122 5.31 -1.67 7.45
CA LYS A 122 4.58 -2.24 8.59
C LYS A 122 3.30 -1.46 8.82
N LEU A 123 2.26 -2.18 9.19
CA LEU A 123 0.95 -1.62 9.49
C LEU A 123 0.76 -1.45 10.99
N PHE A 124 0.22 -0.29 11.37
CA PHE A 124 -0.16 0.04 12.74
C PHE A 124 -1.61 0.50 12.77
N HIS A 125 -2.30 0.24 13.85
CA HIS A 125 -3.72 0.47 14.04
C HIS A 125 -4.00 1.24 15.33
N CYS A 126 -4.95 2.18 15.24
CA CYS A 126 -5.54 2.89 16.38
C CYS A 126 -7.07 2.81 16.25
N PRO A 127 -7.76 2.01 17.08
CA PRO A 127 -9.23 1.91 17.01
C PRO A 127 -9.87 3.20 17.52
N PHE A 128 -11.00 3.58 16.93
CA PHE A 128 -11.81 4.66 17.48
C PHE A 128 -12.51 4.18 18.75
N GLY A 129 -12.28 4.88 19.86
CA GLY A 129 -12.96 4.64 21.13
C GLY A 129 -14.36 5.25 21.20
N GLY A 130 -15.15 5.16 20.11
CA GLY A 130 -16.50 5.69 20.01
C GLY A 130 -16.65 7.07 19.35
N LYS A 131 -15.53 7.78 19.08
CA LYS A 131 -15.55 9.07 18.35
C LYS A 131 -14.64 8.97 17.13
N LYS A 132 -15.18 9.37 15.97
CA LYS A 132 -14.39 9.49 14.73
C LYS A 132 -13.30 10.54 14.93
N MET A 133 -12.07 10.20 14.53
CA MET A 133 -10.92 11.12 14.60
C MET A 133 -10.81 11.96 13.32
N THR A 134 -10.24 13.15 13.47
CA THR A 134 -9.71 13.92 12.32
C THR A 134 -8.32 13.41 11.97
N MET A 135 -7.80 13.76 10.78
CA MET A 135 -6.45 13.40 10.37
C MET A 135 -5.37 13.96 11.33
N GLU A 136 -5.57 15.18 11.80
CA GLU A 136 -4.67 15.82 12.79
C GLU A 136 -4.64 15.06 14.13
N GLN A 137 -5.79 14.56 14.57
CA GLN A 137 -5.86 13.73 15.76
C GLN A 137 -5.23 12.36 15.52
N ALA A 138 -5.45 11.78 14.34
CA ALA A 138 -4.83 10.52 13.95
C ALA A 138 -3.31 10.60 13.96
N LYS A 139 -2.70 11.69 13.47
CA LYS A 139 -1.24 11.87 13.51
C LYS A 139 -0.65 11.86 14.92
N LYS A 140 -1.41 12.33 15.89
CA LYS A 140 -0.99 12.41 17.32
C LYS A 140 -1.40 11.19 18.15
N ALA A 141 -2.18 10.26 17.57
CA ALA A 141 -2.72 9.10 18.27
C ALA A 141 -1.64 8.06 18.62
N SER A 142 -1.93 7.25 19.63
CA SER A 142 -1.12 6.09 19.96
C SER A 142 -1.54 4.88 19.12
N TYR A 143 -0.60 4.25 18.45
CA TYR A 143 -0.80 3.13 17.56
C TYR A 143 -0.17 1.86 18.10
N HIS A 144 -0.82 0.72 17.89
CA HIS A 144 -0.23 -0.59 18.11
C HIS A 144 0.03 -1.28 16.77
N ARG A 145 1.08 -2.10 16.72
CA ARG A 145 1.46 -2.83 15.52
C ARG A 145 0.39 -3.88 15.19
N GLN A 146 -0.03 -3.93 13.93
CA GLN A 146 -0.92 -4.96 13.41
C GLN A 146 -0.09 -6.15 12.93
N VAL A 147 0.16 -7.08 13.85
CA VAL A 147 1.07 -8.22 13.60
C VAL A 147 0.50 -9.17 12.54
N ASP A 148 -0.81 -9.38 12.52
CA ASP A 148 -1.49 -10.29 11.58
C ASP A 148 -1.38 -9.84 10.12
N ALA A 149 -1.13 -8.56 9.87
CA ALA A 149 -0.91 -8.02 8.52
C ALA A 149 0.50 -8.31 7.97
N GLY A 150 1.42 -8.75 8.84
CA GLY A 150 2.80 -9.06 8.48
C GLY A 150 3.63 -7.84 8.05
N GLU A 151 4.79 -8.13 7.46
CA GLU A 151 5.64 -7.16 6.77
C GLU A 151 5.42 -7.30 5.25
N ASN A 152 5.36 -6.20 4.51
CA ASN A 152 5.08 -6.23 3.08
C ASN A 152 5.97 -5.25 2.32
N SER A 153 6.40 -5.65 1.11
CA SER A 153 7.14 -4.79 0.18
C SER A 153 6.23 -3.84 -0.63
N HIS A 154 4.90 -4.03 -0.57
CA HIS A 154 3.93 -3.25 -1.34
C HIS A 154 2.90 -2.59 -0.43
N PRO A 155 2.99 -1.28 -0.16
CA PRO A 155 2.13 -0.59 0.80
C PRO A 155 0.64 -0.60 0.41
N ALA A 156 0.31 -0.62 -0.88
CA ALA A 156 -1.07 -0.68 -1.37
C ALA A 156 -1.83 -1.95 -0.93
N LYS A 157 -1.12 -3.04 -0.61
CA LYS A 157 -1.75 -4.27 -0.07
C LYS A 157 -2.38 -4.04 1.29
N TYR A 158 -1.83 -3.13 2.09
CA TYR A 158 -2.40 -2.81 3.40
C TYR A 158 -3.74 -2.08 3.29
N LEU A 159 -3.99 -1.30 2.22
CA LEU A 159 -5.29 -0.66 2.05
C LEU A 159 -6.41 -1.69 1.84
N LYS A 160 -6.12 -2.77 1.09
CA LYS A 160 -7.05 -3.91 0.96
C LYS A 160 -7.27 -4.63 2.29
N TYR A 161 -6.20 -4.83 3.06
CA TYR A 161 -6.29 -5.40 4.40
C TYR A 161 -7.16 -4.54 5.32
N ILE A 162 -6.95 -3.22 5.34
CA ILE A 162 -7.73 -2.24 6.12
C ILE A 162 -9.21 -2.33 5.73
N ALA A 163 -9.52 -2.33 4.43
CA ALA A 163 -10.89 -2.44 3.94
C ALA A 163 -11.58 -3.74 4.39
N GLY A 164 -10.84 -4.87 4.33
CA GLY A 164 -11.32 -6.16 4.81
C GLY A 164 -11.56 -6.18 6.32
N HIS A 165 -10.63 -5.62 7.09
CA HIS A 165 -10.75 -5.49 8.55
C HIS A 165 -11.97 -4.65 8.96
N ASP A 166 -12.14 -3.48 8.33
CA ASP A 166 -13.25 -2.58 8.67
C ASP A 166 -14.61 -3.16 8.27
N ARG A 167 -14.67 -3.89 7.13
CA ARG A 167 -15.87 -4.64 6.74
C ARG A 167 -16.22 -5.71 7.79
N ALA A 168 -15.24 -6.51 8.20
CA ALA A 168 -15.44 -7.52 9.23
C ALA A 168 -15.90 -6.90 10.55
N LYS A 169 -15.33 -5.76 10.93
CA LYS A 169 -15.70 -5.05 12.15
C LYS A 169 -17.12 -4.49 12.06
N LYS A 170 -17.53 -3.90 10.94
CA LYS A 170 -18.92 -3.42 10.72
C LYS A 170 -19.94 -4.56 10.85
N ILE A 171 -19.67 -5.72 10.25
CA ILE A 171 -20.51 -6.91 10.37
C ILE A 171 -20.60 -7.33 11.84
N MET A 172 -19.46 -7.42 12.53
CA MET A 172 -19.44 -7.78 13.96
C MET A 172 -20.22 -6.78 14.83
N GLU A 173 -20.15 -5.49 14.53
CA GLU A 173 -20.90 -4.45 15.27
C GLU A 173 -22.39 -4.52 14.98
N GLN A 174 -22.81 -4.83 13.77
CA GLN A 174 -24.19 -5.04 13.40
C GLN A 174 -24.78 -6.28 14.10
N ASP A 175 -24.05 -7.38 14.11
CA ASP A 175 -24.45 -8.62 14.80
C ASP A 175 -24.42 -8.45 16.33
N TYR A 176 -23.56 -7.56 16.86
CA TYR A 176 -23.47 -7.27 18.29
C TYR A 176 -24.70 -6.57 18.85
N HIS A 177 -25.45 -5.82 18.04
CA HIS A 177 -26.73 -5.23 18.47
C HIS A 177 -27.82 -6.29 18.69
N LEU A 178 -27.65 -7.46 18.11
CA LEU A 178 -28.55 -8.61 18.27
C LEU A 178 -28.18 -9.52 19.46
N LEU A 179 -26.96 -9.37 20.01
CA LEU A 179 -26.49 -10.15 21.15
C LEU A 179 -26.63 -9.33 22.45
N PRO A 180 -27.08 -9.96 23.57
CA PRO A 180 -27.11 -9.28 24.85
C PRO A 180 -25.71 -8.77 25.20
N GLN A 181 -25.63 -7.51 25.67
CA GLN A 181 -24.36 -6.87 26.02
C GLN A 181 -23.63 -7.72 27.07
N ARG A 182 -22.56 -8.39 26.64
CA ARG A 182 -21.70 -9.17 27.54
C ARG A 182 -20.87 -8.25 28.41
N SER A 183 -20.77 -8.55 29.68
CA SER A 183 -19.84 -7.87 30.59
C SER A 183 -18.38 -8.00 30.10
N ASN A 184 -17.50 -7.11 30.53
CA ASN A 184 -16.08 -7.18 30.15
C ASN A 184 -15.43 -8.51 30.58
N LYS A 185 -15.90 -9.12 31.65
CA LYS A 185 -15.47 -10.43 32.15
C LYS A 185 -15.87 -11.54 31.19
N GLU A 186 -17.10 -11.53 30.69
CA GLU A 186 -17.61 -12.50 29.72
C GLU A 186 -16.92 -12.35 28.36
N LYS A 187 -16.62 -11.12 27.92
CA LYS A 187 -15.83 -10.86 26.70
C LYS A 187 -14.42 -11.44 26.82
N MET A 188 -13.80 -11.32 27.99
CA MET A 188 -12.47 -11.89 28.27
C MET A 188 -12.51 -13.43 28.22
N TYR A 189 -13.48 -14.07 28.84
CA TYR A 189 -13.66 -15.53 28.79
C TYR A 189 -13.95 -16.02 27.38
N TYR A 190 -14.82 -15.34 26.64
CA TYR A 190 -15.11 -15.68 25.25
C TYR A 190 -13.86 -15.61 24.37
N ASN A 191 -13.06 -14.55 24.50
CA ASN A 191 -11.82 -14.40 23.75
C ASN A 191 -10.78 -15.46 24.12
N GLN A 192 -10.69 -15.84 25.40
CA GLN A 192 -9.83 -16.94 25.85
C GLN A 192 -10.30 -18.30 25.30
N ALA A 193 -11.60 -18.58 25.33
CA ALA A 193 -12.17 -19.80 24.77
C ALA A 193 -11.89 -19.89 23.26
N ARG A 194 -12.12 -18.80 22.51
CA ARG A 194 -11.83 -18.73 21.07
C ARG A 194 -10.33 -18.94 20.76
N LYS A 195 -9.43 -18.36 21.56
CA LYS A 195 -7.98 -18.58 21.42
C LYS A 195 -7.60 -20.05 21.70
N ARG A 196 -8.25 -20.70 22.69
CA ARG A 196 -8.03 -22.12 22.98
C ARG A 196 -8.51 -23.02 21.83
N GLU A 197 -9.68 -22.73 21.26
CA GLU A 197 -10.22 -23.45 20.09
C GLU A 197 -9.33 -23.30 18.85
N ALA A 198 -8.88 -22.08 18.55
CA ALA A 198 -7.94 -21.81 17.46
C ALA A 198 -6.63 -22.61 17.63
N ARG A 199 -6.08 -22.65 18.86
CA ARG A 199 -4.88 -23.46 19.15
C ARG A 199 -5.10 -24.95 18.99
N LYS A 200 -6.27 -25.45 19.40
CA LYS A 200 -6.64 -26.88 19.21
C LYS A 200 -6.78 -27.21 17.72
N SER A 201 -7.44 -26.35 16.96
CA SER A 201 -7.59 -26.50 15.52
C SER A 201 -6.22 -26.53 14.81
N THR A 202 -5.33 -25.58 15.12
CA THR A 202 -3.96 -25.56 14.59
C THR A 202 -3.21 -26.85 14.94
N ARG A 203 -3.29 -27.31 16.20
CA ARG A 203 -2.63 -28.55 16.63
C ARG A 203 -3.15 -29.78 15.90
N ARG A 204 -4.47 -29.85 15.65
CA ARG A 204 -5.06 -30.94 14.86
C ARG A 204 -4.53 -30.95 13.43
N VAL A 205 -4.43 -29.80 12.79
CA VAL A 205 -3.87 -29.67 11.44
C VAL A 205 -2.41 -30.13 11.40
N TRP A 206 -1.58 -29.70 12.35
CA TRP A 206 -0.19 -30.17 12.45
C TRP A 206 -0.06 -31.66 12.67
N ASN A 207 -0.89 -32.25 13.53
CA ASN A 207 -0.90 -33.69 13.73
C ASN A 207 -1.28 -34.44 12.45
N LEU A 208 -2.26 -33.93 11.69
CA LEU A 208 -2.67 -34.52 10.41
C LEU A 208 -1.52 -34.50 9.39
N PHE A 209 -0.77 -33.39 9.30
CA PHE A 209 0.40 -33.32 8.43
C PHE A 209 1.49 -34.32 8.85
N ALA A 210 1.78 -34.42 10.14
CA ALA A 210 2.74 -35.39 10.65
C ALA A 210 2.32 -36.86 10.36
N GLU A 211 1.03 -37.18 10.46
CA GLU A 211 0.51 -38.48 10.08
C GLU A 211 0.65 -38.76 8.58
N LEU A 212 0.37 -37.76 7.72
CA LEU A 212 0.54 -37.90 6.27
C LEU A 212 2.01 -38.06 5.87
N GLU A 213 2.93 -37.33 6.50
CA GLU A 213 4.36 -37.48 6.30
C GLU A 213 4.86 -38.88 6.69
N ALA A 214 4.43 -39.37 7.87
CA ALA A 214 4.77 -40.73 8.32
C ALA A 214 4.24 -41.83 7.38
N GLN A 215 3.04 -41.63 6.81
CA GLN A 215 2.49 -42.56 5.81
C GLN A 215 3.30 -42.54 4.51
N GLN A 216 3.74 -41.35 4.03
CA GLN A 216 4.58 -41.23 2.84
C GLN A 216 5.94 -41.89 3.01
N GLU A 217 6.58 -41.75 4.18
CA GLU A 217 7.85 -42.41 4.49
C GLU A 217 7.67 -43.95 4.56
N GLY A 218 6.51 -44.45 5.07
CA GLY A 218 6.15 -45.83 5.05
C GLY A 218 6.01 -46.43 3.64
N PHE A 219 5.37 -45.67 2.72
CA PHE A 219 5.24 -46.05 1.31
C PHE A 219 6.57 -46.08 0.56
N GLN A 220 7.48 -45.13 0.82
CA GLN A 220 8.80 -45.13 0.20
C GLN A 220 9.66 -46.33 0.63
N LYS A 221 9.54 -46.80 1.86
CA LYS A 221 10.24 -48.00 2.35
C LYS A 221 9.73 -49.30 1.73
N LEU A 222 8.45 -49.37 1.34
CA LEU A 222 7.85 -50.54 0.69
C LEU A 222 8.15 -50.64 -0.82
N SER A 223 8.57 -49.55 -1.46
CA SER A 223 8.89 -49.52 -2.89
C SER A 223 10.33 -49.89 -3.22
N PHE A 224 11.17 -50.21 -2.24
CA PHE A 224 12.56 -50.63 -2.36
C PHE A 224 12.86 -52.06 -1.89
N CYS A 225 11.81 -52.89 -1.72
CA CYS A 225 11.96 -54.35 -1.44
C CYS A 225 11.67 -55.19 -2.68
#